data_7a7bbcc7da26dee0c41a7f769b3a58fd
#
_entry.id   7a7bbcc7da26dee0c41a7f769b3a58fd
#
_cell.length_a   1.000
_cell.length_b   1.000
_cell.length_c   1.000
_cell.angle_alpha   90.00
_cell.angle_beta   90.00
_cell.angle_gamma   90.00
#
_symmetry.space_group_name_H-M   'P 1'
#
loop_
_entity.id
_entity.type
_entity.pdbx_description
1 polymer ?
#
loop_
_entity_poly.entity_id
_entity_poly.type
_entity_poly.pdbx_seq_one_letter_code
_entity_poly.pdbx_strand_id
1 'polypeptide(L)'
;MPKPKPMQGSSPNDFQTPPEALYPLYPYLNKEWTIWECAEGKGNLTRELRSEGYEVVGSDILTGQDFLAWQPEHFDCIVTNPPYSEKQLFLTRAYELGKPFAFLLPLTTFETSKRQELFRTYGLEAILFDKRINFETPHQADSKSWFATAWFTNWLNIGRQLNYAILRDKRQGLLL
;
A
#
# COMPACT_ATOMS: atom_id res chain seq x y z
N MET A 1 6.44 29.51 9.16
CA MET A 1 5.86 28.36 9.89
C MET A 1 6.99 27.46 10.31
N PRO A 2 7.12 27.06 11.56
CA PRO A 2 8.15 26.12 11.99
C PRO A 2 7.89 24.75 11.34
N LYS A 3 8.93 24.14 10.79
CA LYS A 3 8.88 22.77 10.29
C LYS A 3 8.48 21.85 11.45
N PRO A 4 7.49 20.92 11.26
CA PRO A 4 7.18 19.95 12.30
C PRO A 4 8.44 19.15 12.63
N LYS A 5 8.74 19.00 13.92
CA LYS A 5 9.84 18.15 14.38
C LYS A 5 9.54 16.69 13.97
N PRO A 6 10.54 15.93 13.49
CA PRO A 6 10.38 14.50 13.34
C PRO A 6 9.97 13.89 14.68
N MET A 7 8.99 13.00 14.66
CA MET A 7 8.60 12.26 15.87
C MET A 7 9.81 11.47 16.37
N GLN A 8 10.29 11.80 17.57
CA GLN A 8 11.36 11.06 18.24
C GLN A 8 10.81 9.67 18.60
N GLY A 9 11.39 8.62 18.05
CA GLY A 9 11.28 7.25 18.58
C GLY A 9 10.54 6.22 17.77
N SER A 10 9.98 6.54 16.58
CA SER A 10 9.47 5.53 15.66
C SER A 10 10.20 5.61 14.32
N SER A 11 10.66 4.47 13.83
CA SER A 11 11.11 4.38 12.45
C SER A 11 9.94 4.77 11.52
N PRO A 12 10.17 5.51 10.42
CA PRO A 12 9.13 5.72 9.40
C PRO A 12 8.50 4.42 8.85
N ASN A 13 9.10 3.28 9.16
CA ASN A 13 8.69 1.95 8.73
C ASN A 13 7.79 1.21 9.76
N ASP A 14 7.50 1.80 10.92
CA ASP A 14 6.70 1.16 11.99
C ASP A 14 5.19 1.46 11.89
N PHE A 15 4.74 2.04 10.78
CA PHE A 15 3.34 2.37 10.56
C PHE A 15 2.53 1.13 10.17
N GLN A 16 1.58 0.76 11.04
CA GLN A 16 0.62 -0.30 10.73
C GLN A 16 -0.59 0.28 10.03
N THR A 17 -0.95 -0.31 8.90
CA THR A 17 -2.06 0.16 8.07
C THR A 17 -3.39 -0.27 8.67
N PRO A 18 -4.34 0.65 8.88
CA PRO A 18 -5.66 0.28 9.33
C PRO A 18 -6.44 -0.44 8.22
N PRO A 19 -7.34 -1.39 8.57
CA PRO A 19 -8.09 -2.20 7.61
C PRO A 19 -8.88 -1.39 6.57
N GLU A 20 -9.46 -0.26 6.98
CA GLU A 20 -10.26 0.59 6.09
C GLU A 20 -9.49 1.15 4.88
N ALA A 21 -8.16 1.15 4.93
CA ALA A 21 -7.35 1.54 3.79
C ALA A 21 -7.50 0.59 2.58
N LEU A 22 -7.88 -0.67 2.83
CA LEU A 22 -8.09 -1.68 1.79
C LEU A 22 -9.44 -1.53 1.06
N TYR A 23 -10.45 -0.93 1.69
CA TYR A 23 -11.81 -0.92 1.13
C TYR A 23 -11.89 -0.34 -0.28
N PRO A 24 -11.15 0.73 -0.64
CA PRO A 24 -11.15 1.24 -2.00
C PRO A 24 -10.53 0.30 -3.05
N LEU A 25 -9.74 -0.70 -2.63
CA LEU A 25 -9.14 -1.67 -3.54
C LEU A 25 -10.06 -2.84 -3.88
N TYR A 26 -10.95 -3.23 -2.99
CA TYR A 26 -11.77 -4.44 -3.15
C TYR A 26 -12.53 -4.55 -4.48
N PRO A 27 -13.08 -3.47 -5.06
CA PRO A 27 -13.73 -3.55 -6.37
C PRO A 27 -12.80 -3.97 -7.51
N TYR A 28 -11.50 -3.84 -7.33
CA TYR A 28 -10.47 -4.08 -8.35
C TYR A 28 -9.64 -5.33 -8.11
N LEU A 29 -9.82 -6.00 -6.97
CA LEU A 29 -9.14 -7.24 -6.63
C LEU A 29 -10.04 -8.45 -6.99
N ASN A 30 -9.51 -9.35 -7.82
CA ASN A 30 -10.20 -10.58 -8.12
C ASN A 30 -10.15 -11.54 -6.92
N LYS A 31 -11.28 -12.12 -6.54
CA LYS A 31 -11.40 -13.06 -5.43
C LYS A 31 -10.61 -14.38 -5.64
N GLU A 32 -10.36 -14.73 -6.89
CA GLU A 32 -9.58 -15.93 -7.24
C GLU A 32 -8.06 -15.70 -7.19
N TRP A 33 -7.61 -14.47 -6.94
CA TRP A 33 -6.19 -14.16 -6.88
C TRP A 33 -5.56 -14.56 -5.55
N THR A 34 -4.34 -15.08 -5.65
CA THR A 34 -3.41 -15.16 -4.53
C THR A 34 -2.70 -13.81 -4.40
N ILE A 35 -2.95 -13.11 -3.31
CA ILE A 35 -2.36 -11.80 -3.03
C ILE A 35 -1.06 -11.99 -2.24
N TRP A 36 -0.01 -11.29 -2.65
CA TRP A 36 1.24 -11.22 -1.92
C TRP A 36 1.35 -9.93 -1.11
N GLU A 37 1.34 -10.05 0.22
CA GLU A 37 1.71 -8.96 1.14
C GLU A 37 3.21 -9.10 1.46
N CYS A 38 4.04 -8.33 0.78
CA CYS A 38 5.50 -8.53 0.77
C CYS A 38 6.27 -7.73 1.82
N ALA A 39 5.59 -6.94 2.64
CA ALA A 39 6.13 -6.19 3.78
C ALA A 39 5.13 -6.26 4.93
N GLU A 40 4.82 -7.47 5.35
CA GLU A 40 3.67 -7.83 6.19
C GLU A 40 3.66 -7.13 7.56
N GLY A 41 4.82 -6.85 8.12
CA GLY A 41 4.96 -6.25 9.45
C GLY A 41 4.21 -7.06 10.51
N LYS A 42 3.23 -6.44 11.17
CA LYS A 42 2.37 -7.12 12.17
C LYS A 42 1.21 -7.90 11.55
N GLY A 43 1.09 -7.93 10.22
CA GLY A 43 0.08 -8.70 9.49
C GLY A 43 -1.31 -8.09 9.47
N ASN A 44 -1.46 -6.78 9.65
CA ASN A 44 -2.78 -6.13 9.63
C ASN A 44 -3.47 -6.29 8.28
N LEU A 45 -2.76 -6.02 7.17
CA LEU A 45 -3.32 -6.17 5.83
C LEU A 45 -3.60 -7.63 5.50
N THR A 46 -2.69 -8.55 5.85
CA THR A 46 -2.86 -9.99 5.64
C THR A 46 -4.11 -10.50 6.34
N ARG A 47 -4.31 -10.14 7.61
CA ARG A 47 -5.50 -10.58 8.37
C ARG A 47 -6.78 -10.04 7.75
N GLU A 48 -6.81 -8.77 7.37
CA GLU A 48 -8.00 -8.16 6.78
C GLU A 48 -8.32 -8.77 5.41
N LEU A 49 -7.33 -8.93 4.53
CA LEU A 49 -7.53 -9.57 3.23
C LEU A 49 -8.04 -11.00 3.36
N ARG A 50 -7.48 -11.79 4.29
CA ARG A 50 -7.96 -13.16 4.58
C ARG A 50 -9.38 -13.17 5.14
N SER A 51 -9.73 -12.22 6.01
CA SER A 51 -11.09 -12.11 6.54
C SER A 51 -12.12 -11.77 5.47
N GLU A 52 -11.70 -11.11 4.40
CA GLU A 52 -12.53 -10.83 3.23
C GLU A 52 -12.53 -11.98 2.20
N GLY A 53 -11.87 -13.09 2.50
CA GLY A 53 -11.90 -14.32 1.68
C GLY A 53 -10.85 -14.38 0.57
N TYR A 54 -9.79 -13.55 0.64
CA TYR A 54 -8.66 -13.67 -0.29
C TYR A 54 -7.64 -14.71 0.21
N GLU A 55 -7.03 -15.41 -0.74
CA GLU A 55 -5.80 -16.15 -0.47
C GLU A 55 -4.63 -15.16 -0.36
N VAL A 56 -3.84 -15.25 0.72
CA VAL A 56 -2.74 -14.31 0.97
C VAL A 56 -1.48 -15.02 1.39
N VAL A 57 -0.39 -14.74 0.66
CA VAL A 57 0.97 -15.06 1.07
C VAL A 57 1.56 -13.82 1.74
N GLY A 58 1.87 -13.92 3.03
CA GLY A 58 2.58 -12.88 3.78
C GLY A 58 4.08 -13.16 3.81
N SER A 59 4.90 -12.13 3.66
CA SER A 59 6.34 -12.20 3.84
C SER A 59 6.91 -10.89 4.36
N ASP A 60 8.06 -10.96 5.00
CA ASP A 60 8.73 -9.79 5.57
C ASP A 60 10.23 -10.00 5.65
N ILE A 61 11.01 -8.93 5.53
CA ILE A 61 12.46 -8.97 5.67
C ILE A 61 12.88 -9.47 7.06
N LEU A 62 12.08 -9.19 8.09
CA LEU A 62 12.33 -9.65 9.46
C LEU A 62 12.19 -11.17 9.61
N THR A 63 11.47 -11.82 8.71
CA THR A 63 11.35 -13.29 8.63
C THR A 63 12.29 -13.91 7.61
N GLY A 64 13.22 -13.12 7.06
CA GLY A 64 14.22 -13.59 6.09
C GLY A 64 13.74 -13.64 4.63
N GLN A 65 12.58 -13.07 4.33
CA GLN A 65 11.99 -13.04 2.99
C GLN A 65 11.96 -11.58 2.49
N ASP A 66 13.09 -11.12 2.00
CA ASP A 66 13.24 -9.77 1.47
C ASP A 66 12.58 -9.66 0.10
N PHE A 67 11.58 -8.78 -0.04
CA PHE A 67 10.90 -8.50 -1.31
C PHE A 67 11.85 -8.21 -2.47
N LEU A 68 12.97 -7.59 -2.21
CA LEU A 68 13.94 -7.22 -3.25
C LEU A 68 14.73 -8.41 -3.81
N ALA A 69 14.73 -9.55 -3.10
CA ALA A 69 15.53 -10.73 -3.45
C ALA A 69 14.72 -12.04 -3.51
N TRP A 70 13.57 -12.08 -2.85
CA TRP A 70 12.72 -13.26 -2.75
C TRP A 70 11.32 -13.01 -3.32
N GLN A 71 10.67 -14.07 -3.77
CA GLN A 71 9.26 -14.08 -4.15
C GLN A 71 8.65 -15.45 -3.91
N PRO A 72 7.33 -15.57 -3.64
CA PRO A 72 6.66 -16.86 -3.58
C PRO A 72 6.63 -17.56 -4.95
N GLU A 73 6.44 -18.86 -4.96
CA GLU A 73 6.32 -19.63 -6.20
C GLU A 73 5.12 -19.17 -7.05
N HIS A 74 4.03 -18.82 -6.38
CA HIS A 74 2.82 -18.32 -7.02
C HIS A 74 2.27 -17.09 -6.30
N PHE A 75 1.86 -16.08 -7.07
CA PHE A 75 1.03 -14.95 -6.69
C PHE A 75 0.47 -14.28 -7.94
N ASP A 76 -0.65 -13.61 -7.80
CA ASP A 76 -1.33 -12.92 -8.90
C ASP A 76 -1.27 -11.40 -8.78
N CYS A 77 -1.24 -10.90 -7.56
CA CYS A 77 -1.24 -9.47 -7.26
C CYS A 77 -0.42 -9.17 -6.01
N ILE A 78 0.22 -8.01 -5.96
CA ILE A 78 0.92 -7.52 -4.75
C ILE A 78 0.08 -6.42 -4.13
N VAL A 79 -0.21 -6.53 -2.83
CA VAL A 79 -0.87 -5.48 -2.06
C VAL A 79 -0.09 -5.26 -0.77
N THR A 80 0.51 -4.09 -0.60
CA THR A 80 1.37 -3.81 0.54
C THR A 80 1.44 -2.33 0.90
N ASN A 81 1.83 -2.05 2.14
CA ASN A 81 2.34 -0.77 2.58
C ASN A 81 3.86 -0.89 2.78
N PRO A 82 4.68 -0.59 1.76
CA PRO A 82 6.11 -0.83 1.83
C PRO A 82 6.83 0.18 2.73
N PRO A 83 8.05 -0.11 3.20
CA PRO A 83 8.87 0.86 3.90
C PRO A 83 9.15 2.06 2.98
N TYR A 84 8.78 3.27 3.41
CA TYR A 84 8.82 4.46 2.54
C TYR A 84 10.24 4.92 2.18
N SER A 85 11.23 4.55 2.97
CA SER A 85 12.65 4.75 2.64
C SER A 85 13.06 3.97 1.39
N GLU A 86 12.43 2.80 1.16
CA GLU A 86 12.75 1.86 0.08
C GLU A 86 11.77 1.95 -1.11
N LYS A 87 10.84 2.90 -1.10
CA LYS A 87 9.74 2.98 -2.10
C LYS A 87 10.21 2.96 -3.55
N GLN A 88 11.38 3.51 -3.85
CA GLN A 88 11.95 3.49 -5.19
C GLN A 88 12.30 2.06 -5.63
N LEU A 89 12.95 1.30 -4.75
CA LEU A 89 13.36 -0.08 -5.03
C LEU A 89 12.13 -0.99 -5.13
N PHE A 90 11.16 -0.80 -4.25
CA PHE A 90 9.89 -1.55 -4.28
C PHE A 90 9.12 -1.32 -5.59
N LEU A 91 8.98 -0.07 -6.03
CA LEU A 91 8.32 0.25 -7.30
C LEU A 91 9.06 -0.35 -8.49
N THR A 92 10.39 -0.20 -8.55
CA THR A 92 11.20 -0.80 -9.61
C THR A 92 10.98 -2.31 -9.67
N ARG A 93 11.07 -3.00 -8.54
CA ARG A 93 10.85 -4.45 -8.45
C ARG A 93 9.44 -4.86 -8.85
N ALA A 94 8.41 -4.11 -8.44
CA ALA A 94 7.02 -4.41 -8.79
C ALA A 94 6.79 -4.36 -10.31
N TYR A 95 7.34 -3.35 -10.98
CA TYR A 95 7.27 -3.27 -12.44
C TYR A 95 8.05 -4.40 -13.13
N GLU A 96 9.22 -4.78 -12.61
CA GLU A 96 10.00 -5.92 -13.14
C GLU A 96 9.27 -7.25 -13.02
N LEU A 97 8.52 -7.46 -11.94
CA LEU A 97 7.73 -8.67 -11.72
C LEU A 97 6.54 -8.78 -12.69
N GLY A 98 6.08 -7.67 -13.24
CA GLY A 98 5.06 -7.64 -14.30
C GLY A 98 3.69 -8.17 -13.86
N LYS A 99 3.37 -8.12 -12.57
CA LYS A 99 2.08 -8.49 -12.00
C LYS A 99 1.32 -7.25 -11.53
N PRO A 100 -0.02 -7.30 -11.45
CA PRO A 100 -0.80 -6.24 -10.80
C PRO A 100 -0.28 -5.94 -9.41
N PHE A 101 -0.24 -4.65 -9.04
CA PHE A 101 0.16 -4.26 -7.69
C PHE A 101 -0.62 -3.05 -7.18
N ALA A 102 -0.70 -2.95 -5.87
CA ALA A 102 -1.17 -1.78 -5.14
C ALA A 102 -0.24 -1.50 -3.96
N PHE A 103 0.44 -0.36 -3.98
CA PHE A 103 1.34 0.10 -2.93
C PHE A 103 0.77 1.34 -2.26
N LEU A 104 0.61 1.29 -0.95
CA LEU A 104 0.18 2.44 -0.15
C LEU A 104 1.39 3.35 0.12
N LEU A 105 1.46 4.49 -0.57
CA LEU A 105 2.64 5.35 -0.58
C LEU A 105 2.26 6.81 -0.31
N PRO A 106 3.18 7.61 0.25
CA PRO A 106 2.96 9.05 0.39
C PRO A 106 2.86 9.73 -0.96
N LEU A 107 2.09 10.82 -1.06
CA LEU A 107 1.91 11.57 -2.32
C LEU A 107 3.23 12.15 -2.86
N THR A 108 4.24 12.37 -2.02
CA THR A 108 5.60 12.71 -2.45
C THR A 108 6.24 11.67 -3.35
N THR A 109 5.63 10.48 -3.48
CA THR A 109 6.07 9.45 -4.42
C THR A 109 5.96 9.90 -5.88
N PHE A 110 5.08 10.84 -6.21
CA PHE A 110 5.02 11.46 -7.54
C PHE A 110 6.25 12.30 -7.90
N GLU A 111 7.02 12.73 -6.92
CA GLU A 111 8.25 13.48 -7.12
C GLU A 111 9.39 12.56 -7.57
N THR A 112 10.40 13.12 -8.11
CA THR A 112 11.64 12.57 -8.68
C THR A 112 11.54 12.02 -10.08
N SER A 113 12.58 12.35 -10.86
CA SER A 113 12.69 11.94 -12.27
C SER A 113 12.68 10.42 -12.44
N LYS A 114 13.36 9.67 -11.55
CA LYS A 114 13.41 8.20 -11.62
C LYS A 114 12.03 7.54 -11.51
N ARG A 115 11.19 7.99 -10.57
CA ARG A 115 9.84 7.44 -10.44
C ARG A 115 8.93 7.87 -11.58
N GLN A 116 9.02 9.13 -12.00
CA GLN A 116 8.26 9.61 -13.13
C GLN A 116 8.63 8.88 -14.43
N GLU A 117 9.88 8.46 -14.59
CA GLU A 117 10.31 7.62 -15.71
C GLU A 117 9.63 6.25 -15.68
N LEU A 118 9.58 5.58 -14.52
CA LEU A 118 8.83 4.34 -14.34
C LEU A 118 7.34 4.53 -14.71
N PHE A 119 6.72 5.58 -14.20
CA PHE A 119 5.30 5.86 -14.44
C PHE A 119 4.99 6.16 -15.91
N ARG A 120 5.89 6.89 -16.59
CA ARG A 120 5.73 7.14 -18.03
C ARG A 120 5.93 5.88 -18.87
N THR A 121 6.86 5.02 -18.46
CA THR A 121 7.23 3.82 -19.21
C THR A 121 6.18 2.72 -19.08
N TYR A 122 5.71 2.48 -17.86
CA TYR A 122 4.87 1.32 -17.54
C TYR A 122 3.42 1.69 -17.21
N GLY A 123 3.13 2.97 -17.04
CA GLY A 123 1.83 3.45 -16.58
C GLY A 123 1.72 3.48 -15.05
N LEU A 124 0.71 4.18 -14.58
CA LEU A 124 0.34 4.30 -13.18
C LEU A 124 -1.14 4.61 -13.09
N GLU A 125 -1.80 3.95 -12.15
CA GLU A 125 -3.12 4.32 -11.67
C GLU A 125 -2.98 4.69 -10.18
N ALA A 126 -3.73 5.66 -9.71
CA ALA A 126 -3.72 6.05 -8.30
C ALA A 126 -5.14 6.18 -7.76
N ILE A 127 -5.33 5.74 -6.52
CA ILE A 127 -6.57 5.96 -5.77
C ILE A 127 -6.24 6.92 -4.63
N LEU A 128 -6.77 8.14 -4.72
CA LEU A 128 -6.58 9.19 -3.72
C LEU A 128 -7.72 9.13 -2.71
N PHE A 129 -7.39 9.25 -1.43
CA PHE A 129 -8.39 9.31 -0.36
C PHE A 129 -8.86 10.75 -0.12
N ASP A 130 -10.10 10.89 0.30
CA ASP A 130 -10.69 12.18 0.69
C ASP A 130 -10.11 12.73 2.01
N LYS A 131 -9.45 11.88 2.80
CA LYS A 131 -8.81 12.23 4.07
C LYS A 131 -7.56 11.38 4.29
N ARG A 132 -6.72 11.82 5.23
CA ARG A 132 -5.51 11.08 5.61
C ARG A 132 -5.85 9.79 6.32
N ILE A 133 -5.06 8.74 6.03
CA ILE A 133 -5.10 7.48 6.77
C ILE A 133 -4.43 7.70 8.12
N ASN A 134 -5.08 7.26 9.19
CA ASN A 134 -4.50 7.22 10.53
C ASN A 134 -3.81 5.87 10.72
N PHE A 135 -2.49 5.87 10.62
CA PHE A 135 -1.70 4.67 10.88
C PHE A 135 -1.59 4.41 12.37
N GLU A 136 -1.64 3.14 12.76
CA GLU A 136 -1.31 2.74 14.11
C GLU A 136 0.21 2.83 14.32
N THR A 137 0.63 3.50 15.38
CA THR A 137 2.03 3.61 15.77
C THR A 137 2.23 2.98 17.15
N PRO A 138 3.45 2.45 17.47
CA PRO A 138 3.72 1.79 18.75
C PRO A 138 3.47 2.68 19.97
N HIS A 139 3.44 4.00 19.80
CA HIS A 139 3.42 4.97 20.90
C HIS A 139 2.20 5.89 20.96
N GLN A 140 1.31 5.88 19.96
CA GLN A 140 0.10 6.71 19.97
C GLN A 140 -1.00 6.09 19.12
N ALA A 141 -2.10 5.68 19.76
CA ALA A 141 -3.31 5.18 19.10
C ALA A 141 -4.05 6.26 18.28
N ASP A 142 -3.73 7.56 18.45
CA ASP A 142 -4.43 8.69 17.87
C ASP A 142 -3.52 9.66 17.07
N SER A 143 -2.35 9.25 16.63
CA SER A 143 -1.50 10.15 15.84
C SER A 143 -2.04 10.30 14.43
N LYS A 144 -2.71 11.42 14.16
CA LYS A 144 -3.06 11.80 12.78
C LYS A 144 -1.80 11.83 11.92
N SER A 145 -1.79 11.06 10.85
CA SER A 145 -0.70 11.11 9.88
C SER A 145 -0.48 12.55 9.42
N TRP A 146 0.76 13.04 9.50
CA TRP A 146 1.12 14.38 9.04
C TRP A 146 1.28 14.46 7.51
N PHE A 147 1.24 13.34 6.80
CA PHE A 147 1.37 13.25 5.34
C PHE A 147 0.16 12.55 4.72
N ALA A 148 -0.14 12.90 3.48
CA ALA A 148 -1.17 12.25 2.68
C ALA A 148 -0.59 11.02 1.96
N THR A 149 -1.40 9.97 1.86
CA THR A 149 -1.08 8.74 1.13
C THR A 149 -2.14 8.46 0.07
N ALA A 150 -1.79 7.63 -0.89
CA ALA A 150 -2.69 7.07 -1.89
C ALA A 150 -2.27 5.64 -2.21
N TRP A 151 -3.15 4.85 -2.79
CA TRP A 151 -2.77 3.62 -3.45
C TRP A 151 -2.17 3.95 -4.81
N PHE A 152 -0.91 3.62 -4.99
CA PHE A 152 -0.20 3.62 -6.27
C PHE A 152 -0.34 2.23 -6.86
N THR A 153 -1.03 2.11 -7.99
CA THR A 153 -1.38 0.82 -8.58
C THR A 153 -0.94 0.76 -10.04
N ASN A 154 -0.78 -0.45 -10.54
CA ASN A 154 -0.68 -0.69 -11.98
C ASN A 154 -1.31 -2.04 -12.33
N TRP A 155 -1.85 -2.15 -13.54
CA TRP A 155 -2.49 -3.35 -14.10
C TRP A 155 -3.70 -3.90 -13.32
N LEU A 156 -4.27 -3.10 -12.40
CA LEU A 156 -5.55 -3.43 -11.75
C LEU A 156 -6.77 -3.09 -12.62
N ASN A 157 -6.56 -2.42 -13.73
CA ASN A 157 -7.63 -1.99 -14.67
C ASN A 157 -8.68 -1.11 -13.99
N ILE A 158 -8.24 -0.13 -13.19
CA ILE A 158 -9.12 0.80 -12.49
C ILE A 158 -9.89 1.71 -13.48
N GLY A 159 -9.40 1.84 -14.71
CA GLY A 159 -10.07 2.53 -15.79
C GLY A 159 -9.69 3.99 -15.98
N ARG A 160 -9.07 4.63 -14.98
CA ARG A 160 -8.54 6.00 -15.02
C ARG A 160 -7.20 6.07 -14.32
N GLN A 161 -6.35 7.01 -14.73
CA GLN A 161 -5.06 7.22 -14.07
C GLN A 161 -5.22 7.74 -12.63
N LEU A 162 -6.16 8.68 -12.42
CA LEU A 162 -6.49 9.19 -11.10
C LEU A 162 -7.91 8.81 -10.73
N ASN A 163 -8.06 8.24 -9.56
CA ASN A 163 -9.33 7.84 -8.97
C ASN A 163 -9.43 8.42 -7.56
N TYR A 164 -10.65 8.66 -7.12
CA TYR A 164 -10.92 9.28 -5.83
C TYR A 164 -11.79 8.35 -5.01
N ALA A 165 -11.43 8.14 -3.76
CA ALA A 165 -12.15 7.28 -2.84
C ALA A 165 -12.50 8.01 -1.55
N ILE A 166 -13.69 7.77 -1.06
CA ILE A 166 -14.11 8.21 0.28
C ILE A 166 -13.70 7.12 1.26
N LEU A 167 -12.87 7.46 2.21
CA LEU A 167 -12.46 6.57 3.27
C LEU A 167 -13.57 6.48 4.32
N ARG A 168 -14.35 5.42 4.28
CA ARG A 168 -15.49 5.18 5.16
C ARG A 168 -15.21 4.06 6.13
N ASP A 169 -15.90 4.09 7.28
CA ASP A 169 -15.99 2.92 8.17
C ASP A 169 -16.71 1.77 7.43
N LYS A 170 -16.30 0.54 7.66
CA LYS A 170 -16.89 -0.69 7.08
C LYS A 170 -18.41 -0.74 7.22
N ARG A 171 -18.95 -0.17 8.30
CA ARG A 171 -20.39 -0.09 8.58
C ARG A 171 -21.16 0.88 7.70
N GLN A 172 -20.49 1.81 7.00
CA GLN A 172 -21.10 2.82 6.12
C GLN A 172 -21.00 2.48 4.63
N GLY A 173 -20.23 1.46 4.26
CA GLY A 173 -19.95 1.08 2.87
C GLY A 173 -21.01 0.22 2.17
N LEU A 174 -22.10 -0.16 2.86
CA LEU A 174 -23.14 -1.07 2.33
C LEU A 174 -24.37 -0.35 1.78
N LEU A 175 -24.32 0.97 1.60
CA LEU A 175 -25.42 1.77 1.02
C LEU A 175 -24.97 2.45 -0.28
N LEU A 176 -24.77 1.67 -1.31
CA LEU A 176 -24.90 2.09 -2.72
C LEU A 176 -25.52 0.94 -3.50
#